data_71c451778a64d5168110d995329c06ce
#
_entry.id   71c451778a64d5168110d995329c06ce
#
_cell.length_a   1.000
_cell.length_b   1.000
_cell.length_c   1.000
_cell.angle_alpha   90.00
_cell.angle_beta   90.00
_cell.angle_gamma   90.00
#
_symmetry.space_group_name_H-M   'P 1'
#
loop_
_entity.id
_entity.type
_entity.pdbx_description
1 polymer ?
#
loop_
_entity_poly.entity_id
_entity_poly.type
_entity_poly.pdbx_seq_one_letter_code
_entity_poly.pdbx_strand_id
1 'polypeptide(L)'
;MLDRIKGKRQQREYADALMKRLTEKLMDGWNPWIEASQPLEYTKFADVLLRYREYLQKLFNEHNLREESLKDYTSKVNVLENWIHDKRMNITYSYQWDHHNVSKFLDYIFVERNNTVITRNNYLTWLKTFSKYLLERGYIGLNPTQSFERIKNRRKKERDVIPDEVMEQIRDYLMKKNKHFLLACEILHYLFVRPRELSFLKIGDFQLKKKTLILHGEHTKNGNDATITLPSHVIKLMIDLNIFSYPSQYYLFSSDFTPGVEHKSEKFFRDYWHRNLRKDLGFSMRYKFYSLKDTGITNMLRANTDVLSVRDQARHSSILITDIYTPKDIKEANELILNYRGIL
;
A
#
# COMPACT_ATOMS: atom_id res chain seq x y z
N MET A 1 -3.33 45.68 39.43
CA MET A 1 -1.90 45.34 39.50
C MET A 1 -1.01 46.57 39.33
N LEU A 2 -1.29 47.45 38.36
CA LEU A 2 -0.56 48.72 38.13
C LEU A 2 -0.63 49.65 39.36
N ASP A 3 -1.73 49.66 40.09
CA ASP A 3 -1.93 50.50 41.29
C ASP A 3 -1.01 50.14 42.47
N ARG A 4 -0.36 48.98 42.41
CA ARG A 4 0.64 48.55 43.42
C ARG A 4 2.04 49.01 43.14
N ILE A 5 2.28 49.64 41.99
CA ILE A 5 3.59 50.14 41.57
C ILE A 5 3.66 51.61 41.91
N LYS A 6 4.59 51.97 42.82
CA LYS A 6 4.82 53.37 43.23
C LYS A 6 5.71 54.07 42.18
N GLY A 7 5.12 55.00 41.42
CA GLY A 7 5.83 55.88 40.50
C GLY A 7 5.33 55.74 39.04
N LYS A 8 4.91 56.87 38.47
CA LYS A 8 4.37 56.95 37.09
C LYS A 8 5.33 56.41 36.02
N ARG A 9 6.63 56.53 36.20
CA ARG A 9 7.65 56.03 35.29
C ARG A 9 7.68 54.49 35.28
N GLN A 10 7.72 53.90 36.48
CA GLN A 10 7.72 52.44 36.66
C GLN A 10 6.39 51.79 36.19
N GLN A 11 5.29 52.50 36.38
CA GLN A 11 3.97 52.05 35.85
C GLN A 11 3.96 51.99 34.33
N ARG A 12 4.56 53.02 33.67
CA ARG A 12 4.69 53.00 32.20
C ARG A 12 5.61 51.89 31.71
N GLU A 13 6.81 51.77 32.26
CA GLU A 13 7.75 50.71 31.90
C GLU A 13 7.12 49.30 32.09
N TYR A 14 6.34 49.09 33.12
CA TYR A 14 5.62 47.83 33.33
C TYR A 14 4.48 47.63 32.31
N ALA A 15 3.73 48.70 32.02
CA ALA A 15 2.67 48.64 31.02
C ALA A 15 3.21 48.36 29.61
N ASP A 16 4.31 48.99 29.22
CA ASP A 16 4.97 48.78 27.93
C ASP A 16 5.52 47.34 27.82
N ALA A 17 6.14 46.82 28.90
CA ALA A 17 6.61 45.44 28.95
C ALA A 17 5.44 44.42 28.88
N LEU A 18 4.30 44.72 29.52
CA LEU A 18 3.09 43.89 29.47
C LEU A 18 2.47 43.90 28.07
N MET A 19 2.35 45.11 27.47
CA MET A 19 1.84 45.27 26.11
C MET A 19 2.70 44.50 25.10
N LYS A 20 4.02 44.60 25.21
CA LYS A 20 4.94 43.83 24.35
C LYS A 20 4.70 42.31 24.47
N ARG A 21 4.64 41.78 25.70
CA ARG A 21 4.35 40.33 25.93
C ARG A 21 2.98 39.90 25.41
N LEU A 22 1.96 40.75 25.58
CA LEU A 22 0.62 40.46 25.07
C LEU A 22 0.59 40.49 23.56
N THR A 23 1.28 41.44 22.93
CA THR A 23 1.40 41.52 21.48
C THR A 23 2.11 40.28 20.91
N GLU A 24 3.25 39.91 21.51
CA GLU A 24 3.97 38.69 21.14
C GLU A 24 3.06 37.43 21.26
N LYS A 25 2.38 37.28 22.38
CA LYS A 25 1.42 36.18 22.59
C LYS A 25 0.27 36.19 21.57
N LEU A 26 -0.29 37.36 21.26
CA LEU A 26 -1.37 37.51 20.25
C LEU A 26 -0.87 37.19 18.85
N MET A 27 0.36 37.59 18.51
CA MET A 27 0.99 37.25 17.23
C MET A 27 1.29 35.75 17.13
N ASP A 28 1.59 35.11 18.25
CA ASP A 28 1.73 33.65 18.35
C ASP A 28 0.37 32.93 18.34
N GLY A 29 -0.74 33.67 18.17
CA GLY A 29 -2.09 33.12 18.10
C GLY A 29 -2.77 32.86 19.45
N TRP A 30 -2.21 33.38 20.56
CA TRP A 30 -2.85 33.29 21.88
C TRP A 30 -4.19 34.06 21.91
N ASN A 31 -5.21 33.41 22.43
CA ASN A 31 -6.55 34.01 22.62
C ASN A 31 -6.95 33.89 24.10
N PRO A 32 -7.07 35.06 24.84
CA PRO A 32 -7.36 35.04 26.26
C PRO A 32 -8.71 34.44 26.63
N TRP A 33 -9.68 34.42 25.71
CA TRP A 33 -11.00 33.84 25.94
C TRP A 33 -11.00 32.32 25.94
N ILE A 34 -9.94 31.71 25.43
CA ILE A 34 -9.81 30.29 25.21
C ILE A 34 -8.88 29.65 26.25
N GLU A 35 -7.96 30.42 26.81
CA GLU A 35 -7.01 29.93 27.85
C GLU A 35 -7.75 29.41 29.12
N ALA A 36 -8.97 29.88 29.39
CA ALA A 36 -9.78 29.47 30.53
C ALA A 36 -10.30 28.03 30.46
N SER A 37 -10.41 27.44 29.25
CA SER A 37 -10.91 26.08 29.04
C SER A 37 -9.86 25.14 28.43
N GLN A 38 -8.69 25.63 28.00
CA GLN A 38 -7.66 24.91 27.25
C GLN A 38 -8.25 23.85 26.28
N PRO A 39 -9.12 24.23 25.32
CA PRO A 39 -9.60 23.28 24.36
C PRO A 39 -8.38 22.72 23.60
N LEU A 40 -8.34 21.41 23.38
CA LEU A 40 -7.23 20.75 22.67
C LEU A 40 -7.00 21.29 21.25
N GLU A 41 -7.98 22.04 20.72
CA GLU A 41 -7.89 22.80 19.46
C GLU A 41 -6.76 23.85 19.43
N TYR A 42 -6.27 24.27 20.60
CA TYR A 42 -5.14 25.19 20.76
C TYR A 42 -3.82 24.49 21.08
N THR A 43 -3.77 23.17 20.93
CA THR A 43 -2.50 22.45 20.97
C THR A 43 -1.65 22.85 19.75
N LYS A 44 -0.35 23.08 19.95
CA LYS A 44 0.56 23.35 18.83
C LYS A 44 0.49 22.20 17.83
N PHE A 45 0.37 22.53 16.56
CA PHE A 45 0.18 21.52 15.51
C PHE A 45 1.39 20.58 15.39
N ALA A 46 2.61 21.09 15.63
CA ALA A 46 3.82 20.28 15.69
C ALA A 46 3.74 19.19 16.80
N ASP A 47 3.21 19.54 17.98
CA ASP A 47 3.04 18.61 19.10
C ASP A 47 1.98 17.55 18.73
N VAL A 48 0.92 17.95 18.03
CA VAL A 48 -0.12 17.03 17.53
C VAL A 48 0.46 16.04 16.54
N LEU A 49 1.33 16.48 15.61
CA LEU A 49 2.00 15.58 14.66
C LEU A 49 2.95 14.61 15.36
N LEU A 50 3.65 15.06 16.41
CA LEU A 50 4.48 14.19 17.25
C LEU A 50 3.63 13.10 17.93
N ARG A 51 2.54 13.50 18.62
CA ARG A 51 1.60 12.56 19.26
C ARG A 51 0.96 11.60 18.26
N TYR A 52 0.72 12.03 17.03
CA TYR A 52 0.21 11.14 15.98
C TYR A 52 1.25 10.08 15.58
N ARG A 53 2.54 10.43 15.50
CA ARG A 53 3.61 9.44 15.27
C ARG A 53 3.70 8.43 16.42
N GLU A 54 3.64 8.89 17.66
CA GLU A 54 3.63 8.02 18.85
C GLU A 54 2.44 7.06 18.82
N TYR A 55 1.27 7.56 18.45
CA TYR A 55 0.06 6.75 18.27
C TYR A 55 0.22 5.69 17.18
N LEU A 56 0.77 6.05 16.02
CA LEU A 56 1.05 5.09 14.94
C LEU A 56 2.06 4.02 15.38
N GLN A 57 3.11 4.43 16.11
CA GLN A 57 4.10 3.50 16.65
C GLN A 57 3.47 2.54 17.68
N LYS A 58 2.58 3.03 18.55
CA LYS A 58 1.86 2.20 19.50
C LYS A 58 0.95 1.19 18.78
N LEU A 59 0.21 1.62 17.74
CA LEU A 59 -0.60 0.72 16.94
C LEU A 59 0.25 -0.38 16.26
N PHE A 60 1.45 -0.05 15.81
CA PHE A 60 2.37 -1.03 15.24
C PHE A 60 2.84 -2.03 16.30
N ASN A 61 3.26 -1.55 17.47
CA ASN A 61 3.73 -2.41 18.57
C ASN A 61 2.63 -3.37 19.09
N GLU A 62 1.36 -2.95 19.01
CA GLU A 62 0.19 -3.77 19.35
C GLU A 62 -0.34 -4.61 18.16
N HIS A 63 0.43 -4.71 17.08
CA HIS A 63 0.07 -5.46 15.85
C HIS A 63 -1.22 -5.00 15.14
N ASN A 64 -1.73 -3.80 15.48
CA ASN A 64 -2.91 -3.19 14.85
C ASN A 64 -2.58 -2.34 13.62
N LEU A 65 -1.30 -2.09 13.34
CA LEU A 65 -0.81 -1.40 12.15
C LEU A 65 0.36 -2.19 11.56
N ARG A 66 0.39 -2.32 10.24
CA ARG A 66 1.49 -2.99 9.55
C ARG A 66 2.69 -2.07 9.40
N GLU A 67 3.88 -2.66 9.31
CA GLU A 67 5.13 -1.94 9.11
C GLU A 67 5.10 -1.03 7.88
N GLU A 68 4.56 -1.52 6.74
CA GLU A 68 4.45 -0.71 5.53
C GLU A 68 3.48 0.46 5.70
N SER A 69 2.39 0.28 6.44
CA SER A 69 1.44 1.36 6.71
C SER A 69 2.05 2.37 7.67
N LEU A 70 2.82 1.93 8.66
CA LEU A 70 3.57 2.82 9.55
C LEU A 70 4.57 3.67 8.74
N LYS A 71 5.38 3.03 7.88
CA LYS A 71 6.34 3.71 7.01
C LYS A 71 5.66 4.71 6.07
N ASP A 72 4.54 4.32 5.44
CA ASP A 72 3.77 5.17 4.52
C ASP A 72 3.18 6.38 5.24
N TYR A 73 2.55 6.18 6.41
CA TYR A 73 1.94 7.26 7.17
C TYR A 73 3.00 8.21 7.75
N THR A 74 4.10 7.68 8.29
CA THR A 74 5.22 8.50 8.77
C THR A 74 5.83 9.33 7.64
N SER A 75 6.01 8.74 6.46
CA SER A 75 6.48 9.47 5.27
C SER A 75 5.53 10.62 4.90
N LYS A 76 4.22 10.42 4.96
CA LYS A 76 3.23 11.46 4.65
C LYS A 76 3.20 12.56 5.69
N VAL A 77 3.38 12.23 6.98
CA VAL A 77 3.55 13.23 8.05
C VAL A 77 4.79 14.09 7.79
N ASN A 78 5.93 13.47 7.43
CA ASN A 78 7.16 14.21 7.10
C ASN A 78 6.94 15.16 5.91
N VAL A 79 6.23 14.71 4.87
CA VAL A 79 5.91 15.58 3.72
C VAL A 79 5.00 16.74 4.12
N LEU A 80 4.04 16.53 5.03
CA LEU A 80 3.19 17.59 5.56
C LEU A 80 3.99 18.62 6.37
N GLU A 81 4.87 18.17 7.27
CA GLU A 81 5.73 19.06 8.06
C GLU A 81 6.65 19.90 7.18
N ASN A 82 7.32 19.25 6.21
CA ASN A 82 8.19 19.95 5.27
C ASN A 82 7.39 20.98 4.46
N TRP A 83 6.18 20.67 4.03
CA TRP A 83 5.33 21.62 3.31
C TRP A 83 4.96 22.83 4.18
N ILE A 84 4.59 22.61 5.45
CA ILE A 84 4.28 23.68 6.40
C ILE A 84 5.49 24.60 6.59
N HIS A 85 6.66 24.00 6.79
CA HIS A 85 7.91 24.74 7.00
C HIS A 85 8.36 25.50 5.74
N ASP A 86 8.49 24.81 4.59
CA ASP A 86 9.06 25.36 3.37
C ASP A 86 8.16 26.44 2.74
N LYS A 87 6.84 26.26 2.85
CA LYS A 87 5.86 27.23 2.35
C LYS A 87 5.49 28.29 3.39
N ARG A 88 6.11 28.26 4.57
CA ARG A 88 5.84 29.19 5.69
C ARG A 88 4.34 29.29 5.98
N MET A 89 3.67 28.12 6.04
CA MET A 89 2.23 28.07 6.29
C MET A 89 1.93 28.56 7.71
N ASN A 90 0.92 29.42 7.87
CA ASN A 90 0.50 29.89 9.18
C ASN A 90 -0.40 28.83 9.85
N ILE A 91 0.21 27.70 10.27
CA ILE A 91 -0.46 26.58 10.97
C ILE A 91 0.31 26.37 12.28
N THR A 92 0.02 27.20 13.28
CA THR A 92 0.65 27.12 14.61
C THR A 92 -0.13 26.16 15.53
N TYR A 93 -1.46 26.20 15.47
CA TYR A 93 -2.36 25.43 16.32
C TYR A 93 -3.22 24.47 15.49
N SER A 94 -3.74 23.42 16.15
CA SER A 94 -4.49 22.36 15.47
C SER A 94 -5.80 22.84 14.83
N TYR A 95 -6.52 23.81 15.41
CA TYR A 95 -7.74 24.38 14.81
C TYR A 95 -7.50 25.03 13.44
N GLN A 96 -6.25 25.50 13.16
CA GLN A 96 -5.90 26.08 11.88
C GLN A 96 -5.74 25.03 10.75
N TRP A 97 -5.75 23.74 11.11
CA TRP A 97 -5.82 22.67 10.12
C TRP A 97 -7.25 22.51 9.60
N ASP A 98 -7.63 23.41 8.71
CA ASP A 98 -8.97 23.55 8.15
C ASP A 98 -9.07 23.02 6.71
N HIS A 99 -10.27 23.14 6.14
CA HIS A 99 -10.57 22.74 4.76
C HIS A 99 -9.63 23.43 3.74
N HIS A 100 -9.32 24.72 3.93
CA HIS A 100 -8.49 25.49 3.04
C HIS A 100 -7.04 24.97 3.02
N ASN A 101 -6.48 24.68 4.20
CA ASN A 101 -5.13 24.14 4.32
C ASN A 101 -5.03 22.71 3.76
N VAL A 102 -6.06 21.88 3.95
CA VAL A 102 -6.16 20.56 3.30
C VAL A 102 -6.16 20.69 1.77
N SER A 103 -6.95 21.64 1.22
CA SER A 103 -6.98 21.89 -0.23
C SER A 103 -5.61 22.29 -0.75
N LYS A 104 -4.97 23.27 -0.12
CA LYS A 104 -3.62 23.73 -0.50
C LYS A 104 -2.59 22.60 -0.46
N PHE A 105 -2.64 21.76 0.57
CA PHE A 105 -1.72 20.63 0.67
C PHE A 105 -1.97 19.60 -0.44
N LEU A 106 -3.22 19.28 -0.78
CA LEU A 106 -3.55 18.39 -1.89
C LEU A 106 -3.10 18.96 -3.24
N ASP A 107 -3.23 20.29 -3.44
CA ASP A 107 -2.73 20.98 -4.64
C ASP A 107 -1.20 20.96 -4.69
N TYR A 108 -0.52 21.17 -3.57
CA TYR A 108 0.93 21.00 -3.47
C TYR A 108 1.35 19.58 -3.90
N ILE A 109 0.67 18.54 -3.37
CA ILE A 109 0.97 17.15 -3.74
C ILE A 109 0.75 16.91 -5.23
N PHE A 110 -0.37 17.38 -5.78
CA PHE A 110 -0.78 17.04 -7.14
C PHE A 110 -0.14 17.92 -8.21
N VAL A 111 -0.16 19.23 -8.00
CA VAL A 111 0.28 20.22 -8.99
C VAL A 111 1.76 20.52 -8.83
N GLU A 112 2.18 21.01 -7.66
CA GLU A 112 3.56 21.47 -7.49
C GLU A 112 4.59 20.32 -7.48
N ARG A 113 4.27 19.20 -6.82
CA ARG A 113 5.12 18.00 -6.86
C ARG A 113 4.92 17.13 -8.10
N ASN A 114 4.03 17.52 -8.99
CA ASN A 114 3.71 16.82 -10.24
C ASN A 114 3.42 15.30 -10.05
N ASN A 115 2.68 14.98 -9.00
CA ASN A 115 2.33 13.60 -8.70
C ASN A 115 1.12 13.13 -9.50
N THR A 116 0.94 11.81 -9.58
CA THR A 116 -0.22 11.21 -10.25
C THR A 116 -1.52 11.37 -9.45
N VAL A 117 -2.66 11.26 -10.13
CA VAL A 117 -4.00 11.20 -9.49
C VAL A 117 -4.05 10.10 -8.41
N ILE A 118 -3.41 8.95 -8.64
CA ILE A 118 -3.33 7.85 -7.67
C ILE A 118 -2.62 8.32 -6.40
N THR A 119 -1.47 8.97 -6.55
CA THR A 119 -0.69 9.51 -5.40
C THR A 119 -1.52 10.54 -4.64
N ARG A 120 -2.13 11.52 -5.33
CA ARG A 120 -3.02 12.51 -4.70
C ARG A 120 -4.15 11.85 -3.92
N ASN A 121 -4.81 10.85 -4.50
CA ASN A 121 -5.89 10.12 -3.84
C ASN A 121 -5.41 9.30 -2.63
N ASN A 122 -4.17 8.79 -2.64
CA ASN A 122 -3.56 8.11 -1.49
C ASN A 122 -3.29 9.09 -0.35
N TYR A 123 -2.84 10.32 -0.66
CA TYR A 123 -2.73 11.39 0.33
C TYR A 123 -4.10 11.77 0.91
N LEU A 124 -5.13 11.92 0.07
CA LEU A 124 -6.48 12.19 0.56
C LEU A 124 -6.99 11.10 1.49
N THR A 125 -6.75 9.82 1.18
CA THR A 125 -7.15 8.70 2.05
C THR A 125 -6.45 8.78 3.40
N TRP A 126 -5.16 9.07 3.42
CA TRP A 126 -4.41 9.28 4.66
C TRP A 126 -4.90 10.51 5.43
N LEU A 127 -5.13 11.64 4.75
CA LEU A 127 -5.68 12.86 5.38
C LEU A 127 -7.05 12.61 6.03
N LYS A 128 -7.90 11.79 5.42
CA LYS A 128 -9.17 11.37 6.05
C LYS A 128 -8.94 10.60 7.34
N THR A 129 -7.97 9.69 7.37
CA THR A 129 -7.58 8.94 8.58
C THR A 129 -6.98 9.87 9.64
N PHE A 130 -6.09 10.77 9.23
CA PHE A 130 -5.47 11.75 10.13
C PHE A 130 -6.50 12.73 10.70
N SER A 131 -7.39 13.28 9.88
CA SER A 131 -8.44 14.20 10.34
C SER A 131 -9.45 13.50 11.28
N LYS A 132 -9.72 12.21 11.06
CA LYS A 132 -10.51 11.41 12.00
C LYS A 132 -9.81 11.31 13.36
N TYR A 133 -8.49 11.01 13.38
CA TYR A 133 -7.68 11.00 14.61
C TYR A 133 -7.74 12.34 15.34
N LEU A 134 -7.64 13.47 14.60
CA LEU A 134 -7.70 14.81 15.21
C LEU A 134 -9.08 15.09 15.82
N LEU A 135 -10.15 14.76 15.10
CA LEU A 135 -11.53 14.99 15.51
C LEU A 135 -11.87 14.17 16.77
N GLU A 136 -11.56 12.87 16.77
CA GLU A 136 -11.84 11.96 17.89
C GLU A 136 -11.15 12.38 19.21
N ARG A 137 -10.06 13.15 19.10
CA ARG A 137 -9.30 13.65 20.28
C ARG A 137 -9.57 15.10 20.61
N GLY A 138 -10.50 15.74 19.89
CA GLY A 138 -10.85 17.14 20.13
C GLY A 138 -9.77 18.14 19.73
N TYR A 139 -8.81 17.74 18.87
CA TYR A 139 -7.82 18.69 18.32
C TYR A 139 -8.42 19.62 17.25
N ILE A 140 -9.53 19.22 16.64
CA ILE A 140 -10.32 20.01 15.69
C ILE A 140 -11.81 19.80 15.97
N GLY A 141 -12.63 20.84 15.77
CA GLY A 141 -14.07 20.76 15.97
C GLY A 141 -14.84 20.21 14.75
N LEU A 142 -14.28 20.35 13.55
CA LEU A 142 -14.89 19.89 12.29
C LEU A 142 -13.88 19.09 11.47
N ASN A 143 -14.38 18.07 10.77
CA ASN A 143 -13.54 17.30 9.87
C ASN A 143 -13.24 18.06 8.58
N PRO A 144 -12.00 18.55 8.35
CA PRO A 144 -11.65 19.36 7.20
C PRO A 144 -11.63 18.57 5.88
N THR A 145 -11.73 17.25 5.94
CA THR A 145 -11.67 16.38 4.74
C THR A 145 -13.03 15.88 4.27
N GLN A 146 -14.14 16.28 4.93
CA GLN A 146 -15.45 15.69 4.70
C GLN A 146 -15.95 15.85 3.27
N SER A 147 -15.74 17.03 2.65
CA SER A 147 -16.21 17.36 1.29
C SER A 147 -15.25 16.91 0.17
N PHE A 148 -14.05 16.40 0.51
CA PHE A 148 -13.11 16.02 -0.53
C PHE A 148 -13.43 14.63 -1.10
N GLU A 149 -13.52 14.58 -2.42
CA GLU A 149 -13.71 13.35 -3.18
C GLU A 149 -12.42 12.90 -3.87
N ARG A 150 -12.37 11.61 -4.19
CA ARG A 150 -11.31 11.05 -5.01
C ARG A 150 -11.47 11.48 -6.45
N ILE A 151 -10.41 11.93 -7.08
CA ILE A 151 -10.41 12.19 -8.51
C ILE A 151 -10.46 10.83 -9.23
N LYS A 152 -11.39 10.69 -10.19
CA LYS A 152 -11.53 9.47 -11.00
C LYS A 152 -10.27 9.25 -11.84
N ASN A 153 -9.59 8.14 -11.60
CA ASN A 153 -8.43 7.76 -12.40
C ASN A 153 -8.89 7.13 -13.72
N ARG A 154 -8.63 7.81 -14.85
CA ARG A 154 -8.94 7.32 -16.20
C ARG A 154 -7.76 6.65 -16.90
N ARG A 155 -6.59 6.57 -16.26
CA ARG A 155 -5.42 5.89 -16.85
C ARG A 155 -5.70 4.40 -16.97
N LYS A 156 -5.36 3.83 -18.14
CA LYS A 156 -5.37 2.37 -18.35
C LYS A 156 -4.37 1.72 -17.38
N LYS A 157 -4.61 0.45 -17.04
CA LYS A 157 -3.64 -0.35 -16.27
C LYS A 157 -2.24 -0.23 -16.90
N GLU A 158 -1.23 -0.05 -16.07
CA GLU A 158 0.19 -0.03 -16.52
C GLU A 158 0.74 -1.44 -16.81
N ARG A 159 -0.06 -2.46 -16.60
CA ARG A 159 0.30 -3.87 -16.79
C ARG A 159 -0.69 -4.51 -17.74
N ASP A 160 -0.14 -5.26 -18.68
CA ASP A 160 -0.92 -6.06 -19.63
C ASP A 160 -0.80 -7.55 -19.30
N VAL A 161 -1.78 -8.31 -19.74
CA VAL A 161 -1.72 -9.77 -19.83
C VAL A 161 -0.63 -10.12 -20.84
N ILE A 162 0.20 -11.10 -20.52
CA ILE A 162 1.29 -11.55 -21.38
C ILE A 162 0.72 -12.51 -22.43
N PRO A 163 0.94 -12.27 -23.74
CA PRO A 163 0.52 -13.19 -24.80
C PRO A 163 1.19 -14.55 -24.67
N ASP A 164 0.52 -15.60 -25.19
CA ASP A 164 0.98 -16.99 -25.07
C ASP A 164 2.37 -17.18 -25.75
N GLU A 165 2.60 -16.55 -26.90
CA GLU A 165 3.89 -16.63 -27.60
C GLU A 165 5.04 -16.07 -26.75
N VAL A 166 4.79 -15.01 -25.99
CA VAL A 166 5.79 -14.42 -25.08
C VAL A 166 5.96 -15.31 -23.84
N MET A 167 4.89 -15.94 -23.35
CA MET A 167 4.95 -16.91 -22.24
C MET A 167 5.81 -18.12 -22.61
N GLU A 168 5.67 -18.64 -23.84
CA GLU A 168 6.49 -19.73 -24.36
C GLU A 168 7.97 -19.32 -24.46
N GLN A 169 8.26 -18.16 -25.01
CA GLN A 169 9.63 -17.62 -25.07
C GLN A 169 10.26 -17.49 -23.69
N ILE A 170 9.50 -17.00 -22.69
CA ILE A 170 9.94 -16.89 -21.29
C ILE A 170 10.27 -18.27 -20.72
N ARG A 171 9.38 -19.24 -20.92
CA ARG A 171 9.56 -20.61 -20.45
C ARG A 171 10.81 -21.25 -21.05
N ASP A 172 10.95 -21.19 -22.38
CA ASP A 172 12.08 -21.82 -23.10
C ASP A 172 13.42 -21.19 -22.71
N TYR A 173 13.46 -19.88 -22.54
CA TYR A 173 14.62 -19.17 -22.06
C TYR A 173 15.00 -19.62 -20.65
N LEU A 174 14.05 -19.64 -19.72
CA LEU A 174 14.29 -19.97 -18.31
C LEU A 174 14.60 -21.44 -18.10
N MET A 175 14.05 -22.35 -18.90
CA MET A 175 14.42 -23.77 -18.88
C MET A 175 15.92 -23.98 -19.17
N LYS A 176 16.53 -23.10 -19.96
CA LYS A 176 17.96 -23.16 -20.31
C LYS A 176 18.85 -22.36 -19.35
N LYS A 177 18.35 -21.23 -18.84
CA LYS A 177 19.16 -20.24 -18.10
C LYS A 177 18.96 -20.30 -16.59
N ASN A 178 17.74 -20.42 -16.08
CA ASN A 178 17.46 -20.42 -14.65
C ASN A 178 16.11 -21.10 -14.34
N LYS A 179 16.14 -22.40 -14.13
CA LYS A 179 14.94 -23.19 -13.81
C LYS A 179 14.33 -22.84 -12.44
N HIS A 180 15.12 -22.34 -11.49
CA HIS A 180 14.60 -21.91 -10.19
C HIS A 180 13.77 -20.61 -10.34
N PHE A 181 14.21 -19.68 -11.21
CA PHE A 181 13.39 -18.52 -11.50
C PHE A 181 12.15 -18.88 -12.33
N LEU A 182 12.22 -19.94 -13.19
CA LEU A 182 11.03 -20.48 -13.84
C LEU A 182 10.01 -20.96 -12.80
N LEU A 183 10.45 -21.66 -11.76
CA LEU A 183 9.58 -22.07 -10.66
C LEU A 183 8.89 -20.85 -9.99
N ALA A 184 9.61 -19.76 -9.77
CA ALA A 184 9.03 -18.53 -9.25
C ALA A 184 7.95 -17.95 -10.18
N CYS A 185 8.20 -17.98 -11.50
CA CYS A 185 7.21 -17.57 -12.51
C CYS A 185 5.96 -18.48 -12.50
N GLU A 186 6.14 -19.79 -12.43
CA GLU A 186 5.02 -20.76 -12.38
C GLU A 186 4.18 -20.60 -11.10
N ILE A 187 4.81 -20.36 -9.94
CA ILE A 187 4.10 -20.11 -8.68
C ILE A 187 3.25 -18.83 -8.80
N LEU A 188 3.78 -17.75 -9.38
CA LEU A 188 2.96 -16.55 -9.61
C LEU A 188 1.80 -16.82 -10.57
N HIS A 189 2.06 -17.54 -11.66
CA HIS A 189 1.11 -17.75 -12.75
C HIS A 189 -0.02 -18.69 -12.38
N TYR A 190 0.28 -19.83 -11.74
CA TYR A 190 -0.71 -20.89 -11.46
C TYR A 190 -1.29 -20.85 -10.04
N LEU A 191 -0.50 -20.39 -9.06
CA LEU A 191 -0.95 -20.31 -7.67
C LEU A 191 -1.41 -18.91 -7.27
N PHE A 192 -1.22 -17.92 -8.13
CA PHE A 192 -1.59 -16.52 -7.90
C PHE A 192 -1.01 -15.93 -6.62
N VAL A 193 0.14 -16.42 -6.19
CA VAL A 193 0.90 -15.90 -5.06
C VAL A 193 1.37 -14.48 -5.38
N ARG A 194 1.34 -13.56 -4.42
CA ARG A 194 1.88 -12.20 -4.64
C ARG A 194 3.40 -12.20 -4.50
N PRO A 195 4.14 -11.30 -5.21
CA PRO A 195 5.60 -11.27 -5.13
C PRO A 195 6.17 -11.17 -3.71
N ARG A 196 5.50 -10.43 -2.81
CA ARG A 196 5.88 -10.39 -1.41
C ARG A 196 5.69 -11.74 -0.73
N GLU A 197 4.52 -12.37 -0.90
CA GLU A 197 4.25 -13.71 -0.34
C GLU A 197 5.26 -14.72 -0.89
N LEU A 198 5.54 -14.67 -2.20
CA LEU A 198 6.54 -15.51 -2.85
C LEU A 198 7.92 -15.42 -2.18
N SER A 199 8.33 -14.22 -1.76
CA SER A 199 9.62 -13.99 -1.13
C SER A 199 9.78 -14.63 0.24
N PHE A 200 8.67 -14.92 0.92
CA PHE A 200 8.65 -15.53 2.25
C PHE A 200 8.33 -17.03 2.23
N LEU A 201 8.03 -17.63 1.06
CA LEU A 201 7.73 -19.06 0.98
C LEU A 201 8.91 -19.89 1.48
N LYS A 202 8.59 -20.84 2.34
CA LYS A 202 9.51 -21.88 2.81
C LYS A 202 9.17 -23.23 2.19
N ILE A 203 10.13 -24.13 2.14
CA ILE A 203 9.94 -25.48 1.59
C ILE A 203 8.86 -26.23 2.39
N GLY A 204 8.81 -26.04 3.71
CA GLY A 204 7.80 -26.66 4.59
C GLY A 204 6.36 -26.22 4.37
N ASP A 205 6.14 -25.12 3.64
CA ASP A 205 4.79 -24.61 3.36
C ASP A 205 4.06 -25.47 2.31
N PHE A 206 4.80 -26.31 1.57
CA PHE A 206 4.28 -27.18 0.50
C PHE A 206 3.84 -28.54 1.03
N GLN A 207 2.53 -28.76 1.09
CA GLN A 207 1.91 -30.00 1.59
C GLN A 207 1.66 -30.98 0.42
N LEU A 208 2.70 -31.73 0.03
CA LEU A 208 2.66 -32.58 -1.17
C LEU A 208 1.52 -33.61 -1.17
N LYS A 209 1.28 -34.29 -0.03
CA LYS A 209 0.22 -35.27 0.10
C LYS A 209 -1.18 -34.68 -0.12
N LYS A 210 -1.38 -33.44 0.31
CA LYS A 210 -2.65 -32.70 0.16
C LYS A 210 -2.71 -31.91 -1.15
N LYS A 211 -1.59 -31.79 -1.86
CA LYS A 211 -1.44 -30.92 -3.04
C LYS A 211 -1.88 -29.48 -2.76
N THR A 212 -1.39 -28.94 -1.63
CA THR A 212 -1.71 -27.57 -1.21
C THR A 212 -0.44 -26.81 -0.79
N LEU A 213 -0.53 -25.48 -0.89
CA LEU A 213 0.45 -24.55 -0.37
C LEU A 213 -0.20 -23.72 0.76
N ILE A 214 0.48 -23.62 1.89
CA ILE A 214 0.08 -22.78 3.02
C ILE A 214 0.75 -21.42 2.88
N LEU A 215 -0.03 -20.36 3.05
CA LEU A 215 0.46 -18.97 3.06
C LEU A 215 0.18 -18.38 4.43
N HIS A 216 1.23 -18.00 5.15
CA HIS A 216 1.13 -17.48 6.51
C HIS A 216 0.62 -16.03 6.52
N GLY A 217 -0.32 -15.72 7.39
CA GLY A 217 -1.02 -14.44 7.49
C GLY A 217 -0.09 -13.24 7.67
N GLU A 218 1.00 -13.41 8.40
CA GLU A 218 2.02 -12.37 8.63
C GLU A 218 2.61 -11.81 7.33
N HIS A 219 2.62 -12.63 6.25
CA HIS A 219 3.15 -12.24 4.95
C HIS A 219 2.07 -11.90 3.94
N THR A 220 0.79 -12.21 4.23
CA THR A 220 -0.34 -11.93 3.34
C THR A 220 -0.84 -10.49 3.48
N LYS A 221 -1.45 -9.96 2.41
CA LYS A 221 -2.00 -8.59 2.44
C LYS A 221 -3.17 -8.43 3.43
N ASN A 222 -3.88 -9.49 3.77
CA ASN A 222 -5.08 -9.42 4.60
C ASN A 222 -4.82 -9.85 6.05
N GLY A 223 -3.60 -10.31 6.39
CA GLY A 223 -3.26 -10.78 7.72
C GLY A 223 -3.80 -12.18 8.08
N ASN A 224 -4.44 -12.86 7.14
CA ASN A 224 -5.02 -14.19 7.37
C ASN A 224 -4.19 -15.27 6.70
N ASP A 225 -4.10 -16.43 7.36
CA ASP A 225 -3.57 -17.63 6.74
C ASP A 225 -4.46 -18.04 5.57
N ALA A 226 -3.84 -18.67 4.57
CA ALA A 226 -4.58 -19.18 3.42
C ALA A 226 -3.96 -20.49 2.93
N THR A 227 -4.82 -21.41 2.49
CA THR A 227 -4.40 -22.64 1.82
C THR A 227 -4.88 -22.58 0.38
N ILE A 228 -3.98 -22.80 -0.56
CA ILE A 228 -4.27 -22.76 -1.99
C ILE A 228 -3.85 -24.07 -2.67
N THR A 229 -4.51 -24.38 -3.79
CA THR A 229 -4.24 -25.60 -4.57
C THR A 229 -2.87 -25.51 -5.25
N LEU A 230 -2.12 -26.59 -5.18
CA LEU A 230 -0.79 -26.76 -5.79
C LEU A 230 -0.89 -27.68 -7.01
N PRO A 231 -0.80 -27.15 -8.25
CA PRO A 231 -0.90 -27.94 -9.46
C PRO A 231 0.22 -28.99 -9.60
N SER A 232 -0.11 -30.16 -10.17
CA SER A 232 0.82 -31.30 -10.26
C SER A 232 2.07 -30.98 -11.09
N HIS A 233 1.99 -30.13 -12.12
CA HIS A 233 3.17 -29.75 -12.92
C HIS A 233 4.16 -28.89 -12.12
N VAL A 234 3.68 -28.01 -11.23
CA VAL A 234 4.55 -27.24 -10.33
C VAL A 234 5.24 -28.18 -9.34
N ILE A 235 4.53 -29.16 -8.78
CA ILE A 235 5.12 -30.20 -7.92
C ILE A 235 6.23 -30.95 -8.69
N LYS A 236 5.97 -31.32 -9.94
CA LYS A 236 6.94 -32.01 -10.79
C LYS A 236 8.20 -31.15 -10.97
N LEU A 237 8.05 -29.89 -11.31
CA LEU A 237 9.21 -28.97 -11.45
C LEU A 237 10.01 -28.85 -10.12
N MET A 238 9.32 -28.79 -8.98
CA MET A 238 9.98 -28.77 -7.67
C MET A 238 10.76 -30.07 -7.40
N ILE A 239 10.23 -31.23 -7.79
CA ILE A 239 10.93 -32.52 -7.68
C ILE A 239 12.14 -32.54 -8.61
N ASP A 240 11.99 -32.14 -9.87
CA ASP A 240 13.05 -32.09 -10.88
C ASP A 240 14.23 -31.17 -10.46
N LEU A 241 13.91 -30.15 -9.64
CA LEU A 241 14.89 -29.22 -9.05
C LEU A 241 15.44 -29.71 -7.70
N ASN A 242 15.07 -30.89 -7.21
CA ASN A 242 15.46 -31.44 -5.91
C ASN A 242 15.13 -30.50 -4.73
N ILE A 243 14.07 -29.70 -4.81
CA ILE A 243 13.72 -28.70 -3.76
C ILE A 243 13.52 -29.38 -2.39
N PHE A 244 12.94 -30.55 -2.36
CA PHE A 244 12.62 -31.28 -1.12
C PHE A 244 13.82 -31.97 -0.46
N SER A 245 15.02 -31.91 -1.05
CA SER A 245 16.26 -32.33 -0.42
C SER A 245 16.83 -31.30 0.58
N TYR A 246 16.35 -30.06 0.52
CA TYR A 246 16.74 -28.97 1.42
C TYR A 246 15.89 -28.98 2.71
N PRO A 247 16.41 -28.42 3.83
CA PRO A 247 15.66 -28.30 5.07
C PRO A 247 14.35 -27.54 4.90
N SER A 248 13.30 -28.00 5.55
CA SER A 248 11.94 -27.43 5.43
C SER A 248 11.83 -25.96 5.84
N GLN A 249 12.70 -25.49 6.74
CA GLN A 249 12.75 -24.10 7.22
C GLN A 249 13.43 -23.13 6.25
N TYR A 250 14.10 -23.64 5.18
CA TYR A 250 14.75 -22.77 4.19
C TYR A 250 13.70 -22.04 3.36
N TYR A 251 14.01 -20.79 3.03
CA TYR A 251 13.26 -20.05 2.01
C TYR A 251 13.38 -20.76 0.68
N LEU A 252 12.28 -20.86 -0.05
CA LEU A 252 12.27 -21.49 -1.37
C LEU A 252 13.19 -20.76 -2.36
N PHE A 253 13.29 -19.45 -2.21
CA PHE A 253 14.11 -18.60 -3.08
C PHE A 253 15.05 -17.73 -2.24
N SER A 254 16.33 -18.07 -2.26
CA SER A 254 17.42 -17.32 -1.65
C SER A 254 18.38 -16.80 -2.74
N SER A 255 19.69 -16.83 -2.52
CA SER A 255 20.66 -16.42 -3.52
C SER A 255 20.51 -17.26 -4.79
N ASP A 256 20.61 -16.62 -5.96
CA ASP A 256 20.44 -17.24 -7.29
C ASP A 256 19.12 -18.01 -7.47
N PHE A 257 18.10 -17.64 -6.70
CA PHE A 257 16.77 -18.28 -6.64
C PHE A 257 16.78 -19.74 -6.16
N THR A 258 17.91 -20.24 -5.66
CA THR A 258 17.99 -21.57 -5.04
C THR A 258 17.51 -21.52 -3.59
N PRO A 259 17.06 -22.65 -3.00
CA PRO A 259 16.70 -22.69 -1.59
C PRO A 259 17.85 -22.30 -0.65
N GLY A 260 17.54 -21.56 0.43
CA GLY A 260 18.55 -21.13 1.39
C GLY A 260 18.00 -20.43 2.62
N VAL A 261 18.90 -20.05 3.52
CA VAL A 261 18.57 -19.41 4.81
C VAL A 261 18.25 -17.93 4.70
N GLU A 262 18.69 -17.26 3.62
CA GLU A 262 18.53 -15.83 3.46
C GLU A 262 17.19 -15.47 2.80
N HIS A 263 16.42 -14.62 3.45
CA HIS A 263 15.27 -13.99 2.84
C HIS A 263 15.68 -12.96 1.79
N LYS A 264 15.08 -13.04 0.60
CA LYS A 264 15.23 -12.04 -0.47
C LYS A 264 13.93 -11.25 -0.63
N SER A 265 14.04 -9.93 -0.74
CA SER A 265 12.85 -9.08 -0.92
C SER A 265 12.17 -9.30 -2.27
N GLU A 266 10.89 -8.90 -2.40
CA GLU A 266 10.16 -8.94 -3.68
C GLU A 266 10.86 -8.17 -4.83
N LYS A 267 11.70 -7.19 -4.48
CA LYS A 267 12.49 -6.45 -5.45
C LYS A 267 13.48 -7.35 -6.20
N PHE A 268 14.03 -8.36 -5.54
CA PHE A 268 14.97 -9.31 -6.14
C PHE A 268 14.39 -10.02 -7.37
N PHE A 269 13.14 -10.48 -7.31
CA PHE A 269 12.44 -11.10 -8.45
C PHE A 269 12.16 -10.11 -9.57
N ARG A 270 11.70 -8.91 -9.21
CA ARG A 270 11.40 -7.84 -10.16
C ARG A 270 12.65 -7.36 -10.88
N ASP A 271 13.77 -7.23 -10.17
CA ASP A 271 15.04 -6.79 -10.75
C ASP A 271 15.58 -7.82 -11.75
N TYR A 272 15.52 -9.12 -11.44
CA TYR A 272 15.90 -10.18 -12.37
C TYR A 272 15.03 -10.18 -13.62
N TRP A 273 13.69 -10.05 -13.45
CA TRP A 273 12.75 -9.92 -14.57
C TRP A 273 13.11 -8.76 -15.51
N HIS A 274 13.44 -7.60 -14.94
CA HIS A 274 13.72 -6.41 -15.75
C HIS A 274 15.11 -6.38 -16.34
N ARG A 275 16.13 -6.75 -15.56
CA ARG A 275 17.55 -6.58 -15.96
C ARG A 275 18.06 -7.71 -16.79
N ASN A 276 17.51 -8.92 -16.61
CA ASN A 276 17.94 -10.12 -17.32
C ASN A 276 16.88 -10.52 -18.37
N LEU A 277 15.76 -11.06 -17.93
CA LEU A 277 14.77 -11.68 -18.79
C LEU A 277 14.21 -10.73 -19.85
N ARG A 278 13.71 -9.56 -19.46
CA ARG A 278 13.18 -8.58 -20.41
C ARG A 278 14.26 -8.04 -21.34
N LYS A 279 15.47 -7.81 -20.83
CA LYS A 279 16.59 -7.31 -21.63
C LYS A 279 16.96 -8.31 -22.72
N ASP A 280 17.04 -9.59 -22.38
CA ASP A 280 17.47 -10.63 -23.31
C ASP A 280 16.39 -11.02 -24.32
N LEU A 281 15.12 -10.99 -23.93
CA LEU A 281 13.99 -11.35 -24.80
C LEU A 281 13.32 -10.15 -25.49
N GLY A 282 13.63 -8.91 -25.09
CA GLY A 282 13.14 -7.70 -25.77
C GLY A 282 11.64 -7.41 -25.63
N PHE A 283 10.91 -8.07 -24.72
CA PHE A 283 9.47 -7.89 -24.60
C PHE A 283 9.07 -6.55 -23.93
N SER A 284 7.82 -6.17 -24.09
CA SER A 284 7.26 -4.89 -23.64
C SER A 284 7.50 -4.59 -22.15
N MET A 285 7.78 -3.33 -21.81
CA MET A 285 7.84 -2.84 -20.42
C MET A 285 6.51 -2.98 -19.66
N ARG A 286 5.39 -3.17 -20.37
CA ARG A 286 4.06 -3.40 -19.79
C ARG A 286 3.92 -4.82 -19.24
N TYR A 287 4.76 -5.78 -19.67
CA TYR A 287 4.83 -7.13 -19.12
C TYR A 287 5.74 -7.13 -17.89
N LYS A 288 5.17 -6.84 -16.73
CA LYS A 288 5.87 -6.81 -15.45
C LYS A 288 5.86 -8.22 -14.81
N PHE A 289 6.75 -8.49 -13.87
CA PHE A 289 6.76 -9.77 -13.16
C PHE A 289 5.37 -10.11 -12.56
N TYR A 290 4.67 -9.12 -12.00
CA TYR A 290 3.30 -9.31 -11.50
C TYR A 290 2.27 -9.61 -12.61
N SER A 291 2.57 -9.31 -13.89
CA SER A 291 1.69 -9.66 -15.01
C SER A 291 1.46 -11.16 -15.14
N LEU A 292 2.41 -12.00 -14.65
CA LEU A 292 2.25 -13.46 -14.62
C LEU A 292 0.99 -13.87 -13.85
N LYS A 293 0.73 -13.26 -12.68
CA LYS A 293 -0.50 -13.50 -11.91
C LYS A 293 -1.75 -13.05 -12.68
N ASP A 294 -1.70 -11.82 -13.25
CA ASP A 294 -2.82 -11.28 -14.03
C ASP A 294 -3.12 -12.19 -15.24
N THR A 295 -2.07 -12.69 -15.93
CA THR A 295 -2.17 -13.64 -17.06
C THR A 295 -2.76 -14.97 -16.62
N GLY A 296 -2.27 -15.55 -15.52
CA GLY A 296 -2.76 -16.84 -15.03
C GLY A 296 -4.24 -16.81 -14.66
N ILE A 297 -4.69 -15.74 -13.96
CA ILE A 297 -6.11 -15.55 -13.63
C ILE A 297 -6.94 -15.44 -14.93
N THR A 298 -6.49 -14.62 -15.88
CA THR A 298 -7.20 -14.43 -17.16
C THR A 298 -7.29 -15.74 -17.95
N ASN A 299 -6.19 -16.50 -18.01
CA ASN A 299 -6.15 -17.76 -18.74
C ASN A 299 -7.03 -18.85 -18.09
N MET A 300 -7.08 -18.94 -16.76
CA MET A 300 -8.01 -19.85 -16.09
C MET A 300 -9.48 -19.50 -16.36
N LEU A 301 -9.83 -18.22 -16.38
CA LEU A 301 -11.18 -17.77 -16.71
C LEU A 301 -11.52 -18.04 -18.19
N ARG A 302 -10.57 -17.86 -19.11
CA ARG A 302 -10.73 -18.20 -20.53
C ARG A 302 -10.90 -19.72 -20.76
N ALA A 303 -10.25 -20.53 -19.92
CA ALA A 303 -10.41 -21.99 -19.92
C ALA A 303 -11.70 -22.46 -19.22
N ASN A 304 -12.66 -21.56 -18.97
CA ASN A 304 -13.94 -21.83 -18.33
C ASN A 304 -13.82 -22.44 -16.92
N THR A 305 -12.73 -22.19 -16.21
CA THR A 305 -12.63 -22.52 -14.78
C THR A 305 -13.66 -21.69 -14.02
N ASP A 306 -14.38 -22.32 -13.10
CA ASP A 306 -15.39 -21.65 -12.28
C ASP A 306 -14.81 -20.39 -11.59
N VAL A 307 -15.53 -19.28 -11.70
CA VAL A 307 -15.08 -17.97 -11.23
C VAL A 307 -14.89 -17.92 -9.71
N LEU A 308 -15.67 -18.71 -8.95
CA LEU A 308 -15.51 -18.78 -7.50
C LEU A 308 -14.24 -19.54 -7.13
N SER A 309 -13.94 -20.64 -7.83
CA SER A 309 -12.69 -21.37 -7.68
C SER A 309 -11.47 -20.49 -7.99
N VAL A 310 -11.52 -19.69 -9.05
CA VAL A 310 -10.46 -18.73 -9.39
C VAL A 310 -10.35 -17.62 -8.34
N ARG A 311 -11.48 -17.09 -7.85
CA ARG A 311 -11.53 -16.11 -6.76
C ARG A 311 -10.82 -16.63 -5.51
N ASP A 312 -11.14 -17.86 -5.10
CA ASP A 312 -10.63 -18.48 -3.88
C ASP A 312 -9.13 -18.79 -4.03
N GLN A 313 -8.71 -19.35 -5.16
CA GLN A 313 -7.29 -19.55 -5.48
C GLN A 313 -6.50 -18.22 -5.48
N ALA A 314 -7.08 -17.16 -6.03
CA ALA A 314 -6.47 -15.82 -6.06
C ALA A 314 -6.57 -15.07 -4.72
N ARG A 315 -7.39 -15.58 -3.79
CA ARG A 315 -7.69 -14.98 -2.48
C ARG A 315 -8.18 -13.54 -2.63
N HIS A 316 -9.13 -13.34 -3.54
CA HIS A 316 -9.82 -12.07 -3.72
C HIS A 316 -10.95 -11.96 -2.69
N SER A 317 -11.04 -10.81 -2.01
CA SER A 317 -12.08 -10.55 -1.02
C SER A 317 -13.50 -10.40 -1.60
N SER A 318 -13.60 -10.23 -2.93
CA SER A 318 -14.85 -10.09 -3.65
C SER A 318 -14.73 -10.64 -5.06
N ILE A 319 -15.82 -11.21 -5.58
CA ILE A 319 -15.95 -11.66 -6.97
C ILE A 319 -15.70 -10.51 -7.95
N LEU A 320 -16.05 -9.27 -7.60
CA LEU A 320 -15.83 -8.08 -8.41
C LEU A 320 -14.34 -7.83 -8.73
N ILE A 321 -13.43 -8.29 -7.86
CA ILE A 321 -12.00 -8.20 -8.11
C ILE A 321 -11.60 -9.23 -9.17
N THR A 322 -12.22 -10.42 -9.18
CA THR A 322 -11.98 -11.46 -10.18
C THR A 322 -12.59 -11.08 -11.52
N ASP A 323 -13.75 -10.42 -11.53
CA ASP A 323 -14.44 -9.95 -12.73
C ASP A 323 -13.62 -8.95 -13.57
N ILE A 324 -12.66 -8.24 -12.96
CA ILE A 324 -11.72 -7.37 -13.70
C ILE A 324 -10.91 -8.15 -14.74
N TYR A 325 -10.71 -9.44 -14.54
CA TYR A 325 -9.95 -10.36 -15.40
C TYR A 325 -10.81 -11.12 -16.39
N THR A 326 -12.14 -11.05 -16.23
CA THR A 326 -13.07 -11.72 -17.15
C THR A 326 -13.03 -11.01 -18.50
N PRO A 327 -12.84 -11.73 -19.61
CA PRO A 327 -12.92 -11.16 -20.95
C PRO A 327 -14.30 -10.53 -21.18
N LYS A 328 -14.35 -9.24 -21.46
CA LYS A 328 -15.61 -8.50 -21.68
C LYS A 328 -16.02 -8.40 -23.15
N ASP A 329 -15.10 -8.76 -24.05
CA ASP A 329 -15.34 -8.73 -25.50
C ASP A 329 -15.81 -10.12 -25.94
N ILE A 330 -17.12 -10.33 -25.90
CA ILE A 330 -17.76 -11.51 -26.51
C ILE A 330 -17.76 -11.28 -28.02
N LYS A 331 -16.75 -11.80 -28.70
CA LYS A 331 -16.64 -11.74 -30.16
C LYS A 331 -17.30 -12.94 -30.85
N GLU A 332 -17.50 -14.02 -30.11
CA GLU A 332 -18.07 -15.28 -30.58
C GLU A 332 -19.12 -15.78 -29.59
N ALA A 333 -20.07 -16.57 -30.08
CA ALA A 333 -21.11 -17.15 -29.23
C ALA A 333 -20.48 -18.07 -28.16
N ASN A 334 -20.98 -17.98 -26.94
CA ASN A 334 -20.50 -18.81 -25.84
C ASN A 334 -21.01 -20.23 -25.98
N GLU A 335 -20.12 -21.20 -26.22
CA GLU A 335 -20.47 -22.62 -26.42
C GLU A 335 -21.23 -23.22 -25.24
N LEU A 336 -20.93 -22.82 -24.01
CA LEU A 336 -21.67 -23.32 -22.85
C LEU A 336 -23.13 -22.86 -22.87
N ILE A 337 -23.39 -21.64 -23.33
CA ILE A 337 -24.75 -21.11 -23.47
C ILE A 337 -25.46 -21.78 -24.67
N LEU A 338 -24.73 -21.95 -25.80
CA LEU A 338 -25.27 -22.62 -26.98
C LEU A 338 -25.69 -24.07 -26.69
N ASN A 339 -24.94 -24.77 -25.86
CA ASN A 339 -25.16 -26.16 -25.54
C ASN A 339 -25.98 -26.36 -24.24
N TYR A 340 -26.37 -25.27 -23.57
CA TYR A 340 -27.20 -25.38 -22.36
C TYR A 340 -28.61 -25.86 -22.74
N ARG A 341 -28.99 -27.06 -22.25
CA ARG A 341 -30.32 -27.60 -22.37
C ARG A 341 -30.93 -27.66 -20.97
N GLY A 342 -31.71 -26.65 -20.63
CA GLY A 342 -32.53 -26.65 -19.41
C GLY A 342 -33.76 -27.57 -19.55
N ILE A 343 -34.47 -27.76 -18.45
CA ILE A 343 -35.72 -28.53 -18.37
C ILE A 343 -36.92 -27.58 -18.60
N LEU A 344 -36.90 -26.78 -19.65
CA LEU A 344 -38.09 -26.04 -20.07
C LEU A 344 -38.56 -26.55 -21.42
#